data_7fc2f8138f98cadf94a7a58aee6d304f
#
_entry.id   7fc2f8138f98cadf94a7a58aee6d304f
#
_cell.length_a   1.000
_cell.length_b   1.000
_cell.length_c   1.000
_cell.angle_alpha   90.00
_cell.angle_beta   90.00
_cell.angle_gamma   90.00
#
_symmetry.space_group_name_H-M   'P 1'
#
loop_
_entity.id
_entity.type
_entity.pdbx_description
1 polymer ?
#
loop_
_entity_poly.entity_id
_entity_poly.type
_entity_poly.pdbx_seq_one_letter_code
_entity_poly.pdbx_strand_id
1 'polypeptide(L)'
;ENLLFVLKATGWKGKNLMDEKINEVLEMVDMKTKGFKMPYQLSGGEQQRVAIARALLNKPEMILADEPTGNLDPKTSVEIMNVMEEINKSGITFLMATHDYALILKFPHKTIKCEGNKVFEVV
;
A
#
# COMPACT_ATOMS: atom_id res chain seq x y z
N GLU A 1 -15.15 -6.69 -5.41
CA GLU A 1 -16.07 -6.70 -4.25
C GLU A 1 -15.42 -6.12 -2.98
N ASN A 2 -14.17 -6.48 -2.65
CA ASN A 2 -13.47 -6.02 -1.45
C ASN A 2 -13.36 -4.48 -1.39
N LEU A 3 -12.95 -3.83 -2.48
CA LEU A 3 -12.84 -2.37 -2.55
C LEU A 3 -14.24 -1.71 -2.52
N LEU A 4 -15.20 -2.29 -3.21
CA LEU A 4 -16.58 -1.80 -3.22
C LEU A 4 -17.22 -1.83 -1.83
N PHE A 5 -16.95 -2.88 -1.06
CA PHE A 5 -17.40 -2.98 0.33
C PHE A 5 -16.90 -1.81 1.19
N VAL A 6 -15.62 -1.47 1.08
CA VAL A 6 -15.02 -0.34 1.83
C VAL A 6 -15.67 0.98 1.45
N LEU A 7 -15.87 1.25 0.16
CA LEU A 7 -16.53 2.48 -0.29
C LEU A 7 -17.96 2.59 0.26
N LYS A 8 -18.73 1.52 0.19
CA LYS A 8 -20.08 1.50 0.76
C LYS A 8 -20.08 1.73 2.27
N ALA A 9 -19.17 1.06 2.99
CA ALA A 9 -19.05 1.19 4.44
C ALA A 9 -18.63 2.59 4.88
N THR A 10 -17.92 3.34 4.04
CA THR A 10 -17.48 4.71 4.31
C THR A 10 -18.39 5.78 3.71
N GLY A 11 -19.62 5.40 3.33
CA GLY A 11 -20.68 6.34 2.95
C GLY A 11 -20.72 6.76 1.49
N TRP A 12 -19.95 6.12 0.60
CA TRP A 12 -20.02 6.41 -0.82
C TRP A 12 -21.36 5.97 -1.41
N LYS A 13 -21.91 6.80 -2.27
CA LYS A 13 -23.15 6.55 -3.01
C LYS A 13 -22.92 6.76 -4.50
N GLY A 14 -23.67 6.01 -5.32
CA GLY A 14 -23.56 6.09 -6.77
C GLY A 14 -22.55 5.08 -7.32
N LYS A 15 -23.08 4.12 -8.09
CA LYS A 15 -22.27 3.03 -8.67
C LYS A 15 -21.14 3.56 -9.56
N ASN A 16 -21.43 4.55 -10.41
CA ASN A 16 -20.44 5.08 -11.35
C ASN A 16 -19.26 5.75 -10.62
N LEU A 17 -19.52 6.53 -9.57
CA LEU A 17 -18.47 7.17 -8.78
C LEU A 17 -17.59 6.15 -8.06
N MET A 18 -18.19 5.11 -7.51
CA MET A 18 -17.46 4.02 -6.86
C MET A 18 -16.60 3.24 -7.86
N ASP A 19 -17.15 2.91 -9.03
CA ASP A 19 -16.42 2.19 -10.07
C ASP A 19 -15.23 3.01 -10.60
N GLU A 20 -15.41 4.31 -10.83
CA GLU A 20 -14.32 5.21 -11.20
C GLU A 20 -13.21 5.25 -10.15
N LYS A 21 -13.58 5.34 -8.87
CA LYS A 21 -12.60 5.36 -7.78
C LYS A 21 -11.84 4.05 -7.64
N ILE A 22 -12.53 2.92 -7.78
CA ILE A 22 -11.90 1.60 -7.78
C ILE A 22 -10.90 1.49 -8.94
N ASN A 23 -11.28 1.89 -10.14
CA ASN A 23 -10.39 1.86 -11.29
C ASN A 23 -9.17 2.77 -11.10
N GLU A 24 -9.36 3.96 -10.54
CA GLU A 24 -8.28 4.90 -10.23
C GLU A 24 -7.24 4.28 -9.29
N VAL A 25 -7.68 3.72 -8.16
CA VAL A 25 -6.74 3.15 -7.17
C VAL A 25 -6.08 1.86 -7.67
N LEU A 26 -6.78 1.05 -8.45
CA LEU A 26 -6.19 -0.15 -9.06
C LEU A 26 -5.13 0.22 -10.10
N GLU A 27 -5.32 1.29 -10.85
CA GLU A 27 -4.31 1.81 -11.78
C GLU A 27 -3.07 2.30 -11.03
N MET A 28 -3.23 2.99 -9.91
CA MET A 28 -2.12 3.46 -9.07
C MET A 28 -1.22 2.34 -8.55
N VAL A 29 -1.74 1.12 -8.43
CA VAL A 29 -1.00 -0.05 -7.94
C VAL A 29 -0.72 -1.09 -9.03
N ASP A 30 -0.89 -0.75 -10.31
CA ASP A 30 -0.72 -1.65 -11.46
C ASP A 30 -1.60 -2.90 -11.44
N MET A 31 -2.84 -2.75 -10.98
CA MET A 31 -3.81 -3.85 -10.87
C MET A 31 -5.07 -3.65 -11.70
N LYS A 32 -5.07 -2.71 -12.62
CA LYS A 32 -6.26 -2.31 -13.40
C LYS A 32 -6.93 -3.48 -14.12
N THR A 33 -6.15 -4.42 -14.67
CA THR A 33 -6.66 -5.57 -15.42
C THR A 33 -7.10 -6.75 -14.55
N LYS A 34 -6.92 -6.67 -13.23
CA LYS A 34 -7.17 -7.76 -12.29
C LYS A 34 -8.28 -7.47 -11.28
N GLY A 35 -9.03 -6.40 -11.47
CA GLY A 35 -10.10 -5.98 -10.56
C GLY A 35 -11.26 -6.96 -10.42
N PHE A 36 -11.43 -7.88 -11.38
CA PHE A 36 -12.46 -8.92 -11.35
C PHE A 36 -12.05 -10.19 -10.57
N LYS A 37 -10.76 -10.32 -10.22
CA LYS A 37 -10.26 -11.52 -9.51
C LYS A 37 -10.61 -11.48 -8.03
N MET A 38 -10.87 -12.65 -7.48
CA MET A 38 -11.04 -12.83 -6.03
C MET A 38 -9.65 -12.85 -5.35
N PRO A 39 -9.55 -12.46 -4.06
CA PRO A 39 -8.26 -12.42 -3.35
C PRO A 39 -7.45 -13.72 -3.43
N TYR A 40 -8.13 -14.88 -3.36
CA TYR A 40 -7.44 -16.17 -3.44
C TYR A 40 -6.85 -16.49 -4.83
N GLN A 41 -7.24 -15.75 -5.87
CA GLN A 41 -6.71 -15.88 -7.23
C GLN A 41 -5.49 -14.98 -7.48
N LEU A 42 -5.09 -14.19 -6.51
CA LEU A 42 -3.99 -13.25 -6.61
C LEU A 42 -2.73 -13.80 -5.95
N SER A 43 -1.56 -13.46 -6.51
CA SER A 43 -0.28 -13.71 -5.84
C SER A 43 -0.15 -12.89 -4.56
N GLY A 44 0.83 -13.21 -3.70
CA GLY A 44 1.09 -12.47 -2.47
C GLY A 44 1.36 -10.98 -2.74
N GLY A 45 2.16 -10.67 -3.75
CA GLY A 45 2.45 -9.29 -4.17
C GLY A 45 1.21 -8.58 -4.71
N GLU A 46 0.40 -9.27 -5.50
CA GLU A 46 -0.86 -8.72 -6.01
C GLU A 46 -1.87 -8.45 -4.89
N GLN A 47 -1.97 -9.34 -3.90
CA GLN A 47 -2.79 -9.12 -2.72
C GLN A 47 -2.34 -7.89 -1.93
N GLN A 48 -1.04 -7.68 -1.80
CA GLN A 48 -0.48 -6.51 -1.13
C GLN A 48 -0.77 -5.23 -1.92
N ARG A 49 -0.69 -5.25 -3.23
CA ARG A 49 -1.07 -4.12 -4.10
C ARG A 49 -2.55 -3.76 -3.90
N VAL A 50 -3.44 -4.73 -3.80
CA VAL A 50 -4.86 -4.51 -3.53
C VAL A 50 -5.07 -3.94 -2.12
N ALA A 51 -4.31 -4.39 -1.13
CA ALA A 51 -4.36 -3.81 0.21
C ALA A 51 -3.95 -2.33 0.22
N ILE A 52 -2.93 -1.96 -0.54
CA ILE A 52 -2.53 -0.55 -0.73
C ILE A 52 -3.64 0.24 -1.45
N ALA A 53 -4.20 -0.31 -2.53
CA ALA A 53 -5.32 0.31 -3.24
C ALA A 53 -6.51 0.57 -2.32
N ARG A 54 -6.83 -0.38 -1.44
CA ARG A 54 -7.89 -0.21 -0.44
C ARG A 54 -7.62 0.96 0.50
N ALA A 55 -6.38 1.12 0.94
CA ALA A 55 -5.99 2.25 1.78
C ALA A 55 -6.12 3.59 1.07
N LEU A 56 -6.00 3.62 -0.27
CA LEU A 56 -6.09 4.84 -1.08
C LEU A 56 -7.52 5.31 -1.37
N LEU A 57 -8.53 4.47 -1.16
CA LEU A 57 -9.92 4.74 -1.59
C LEU A 57 -10.49 6.07 -1.09
N ASN A 58 -10.21 6.46 0.14
CA ASN A 58 -10.72 7.67 0.76
C ASN A 58 -9.70 8.83 0.77
N LYS A 59 -8.76 8.85 -0.15
CA LYS A 59 -7.75 9.91 -0.31
C LYS A 59 -7.04 10.26 1.02
N PRO A 60 -6.35 9.31 1.66
CA PRO A 60 -5.69 9.58 2.93
C PRO A 60 -4.51 10.55 2.74
N GLU A 61 -4.21 11.31 3.79
CA GLU A 61 -2.98 12.10 3.85
C GLU A 61 -1.78 11.24 4.25
N MET A 62 -2.04 10.14 4.97
CA MET A 62 -1.01 9.23 5.47
C MET A 62 -1.50 7.78 5.40
N ILE A 63 -0.60 6.89 5.04
CA ILE A 63 -0.79 5.43 5.10
C ILE A 63 0.17 4.85 6.13
N LEU A 64 -0.38 4.01 7.02
CA LEU A 64 0.41 3.21 7.96
C LEU A 64 0.60 1.82 7.37
N ALA A 65 1.83 1.39 7.25
CA ALA A 65 2.20 0.08 6.71
C ALA A 65 3.03 -0.69 7.73
N ASP A 66 2.52 -1.83 8.16
CA ASP A 66 3.20 -2.73 9.09
C ASP A 66 3.71 -3.95 8.33
N GLU A 67 5.04 -4.06 8.23
CA GLU A 67 5.72 -5.12 7.47
C GLU A 67 5.10 -5.38 6.08
N PRO A 68 4.97 -4.37 5.22
CA PRO A 68 4.23 -4.50 3.97
C PRO A 68 4.84 -5.48 2.97
N THR A 69 6.07 -5.88 3.17
CA THR A 69 6.80 -6.83 2.33
C THR A 69 7.13 -8.14 3.04
N GLY A 70 6.60 -8.38 4.26
CA GLY A 70 7.01 -9.43 5.22
C GLY A 70 6.81 -10.79 4.63
N ASN A 71 6.16 -11.30 3.82
CA ASN A 71 6.06 -12.67 3.28
C ASN A 71 6.30 -12.73 1.76
N LEU A 72 7.00 -11.73 1.23
CA LEU A 72 7.27 -11.62 -0.20
C LEU A 72 8.73 -11.94 -0.49
N ASP A 73 8.98 -12.47 -1.69
CA ASP A 73 10.34 -12.64 -2.18
C ASP A 73 11.03 -11.29 -2.42
N PRO A 74 12.36 -11.23 -2.47
CA PRO A 74 13.09 -9.95 -2.58
C PRO A 74 12.71 -9.12 -3.81
N LYS A 75 12.46 -9.75 -4.95
CA LYS A 75 12.07 -9.05 -6.17
C LYS A 75 10.69 -8.39 -6.00
N THR A 76 9.71 -9.14 -5.53
CA THR A 76 8.35 -8.65 -5.30
C THR A 76 8.34 -7.56 -4.21
N SER A 77 9.16 -7.69 -3.18
CA SER A 77 9.31 -6.67 -2.14
C SER A 77 9.77 -5.33 -2.73
N VAL A 78 10.74 -5.35 -3.64
CA VAL A 78 11.20 -4.14 -4.35
C VAL A 78 10.08 -3.55 -5.21
N GLU A 79 9.30 -4.37 -5.89
CA GLU A 79 8.16 -3.91 -6.69
C GLU A 79 7.11 -3.21 -5.82
N ILE A 80 6.78 -3.75 -4.65
CA ILE A 80 5.87 -3.12 -3.69
C ILE A 80 6.44 -1.78 -3.18
N MET A 81 7.73 -1.75 -2.84
CA MET A 81 8.37 -0.49 -2.42
C MET A 81 8.31 0.57 -3.51
N ASN A 82 8.54 0.20 -4.78
CA ASN A 82 8.42 1.14 -5.90
C ASN A 82 7.00 1.70 -6.03
N VAL A 83 5.97 0.88 -5.85
CA VAL A 83 4.57 1.35 -5.83
C VAL A 83 4.37 2.37 -4.71
N MET A 84 4.85 2.09 -3.51
CA MET A 84 4.76 3.02 -2.37
C MET A 84 5.51 4.33 -2.63
N GLU A 85 6.70 4.27 -3.26
CA GLU A 85 7.46 5.46 -3.67
C GLU A 85 6.67 6.35 -4.64
N GLU A 86 6.06 5.76 -5.66
CA GLU A 86 5.28 6.52 -6.63
C GLU A 86 4.05 7.18 -5.98
N ILE A 87 3.37 6.46 -5.08
CA ILE A 87 2.25 7.02 -4.32
C ILE A 87 2.73 8.16 -3.39
N ASN A 88 3.88 8.00 -2.74
CA ASN A 88 4.47 9.05 -1.91
C ASN A 88 4.80 10.31 -2.72
N LYS A 89 5.34 10.16 -3.92
CA LYS A 89 5.60 11.30 -4.83
C LYS A 89 4.32 12.05 -5.19
N SER A 90 3.17 11.41 -5.17
CA SER A 90 1.88 12.07 -5.41
C SER A 90 1.37 12.90 -4.22
N GLY A 91 2.09 12.89 -3.09
CA GLY A 91 1.80 13.69 -1.91
C GLY A 91 1.27 12.94 -0.69
N ILE A 92 1.14 11.62 -0.76
CA ILE A 92 0.67 10.79 0.36
C ILE A 92 1.87 10.35 1.21
N THR A 93 1.82 10.59 2.50
CA THR A 93 2.87 10.18 3.43
C THR A 93 2.73 8.70 3.78
N PHE A 94 3.86 7.98 3.81
CA PHE A 94 3.91 6.62 4.36
C PHE A 94 4.67 6.60 5.68
N LEU A 95 4.11 5.94 6.67
CA LEU A 95 4.83 5.52 7.87
C LEU A 95 4.87 3.99 7.88
N MET A 96 6.07 3.45 7.67
CA MET A 96 6.28 2.01 7.52
C MET A 96 7.06 1.46 8.71
N ALA A 97 6.54 0.41 9.32
CA ALA A 97 7.30 -0.41 10.26
C ALA A 97 7.89 -1.61 9.51
N THR A 98 9.17 -1.84 9.65
CA THR A 98 9.85 -2.99 9.06
C THR A 98 11.12 -3.35 9.82
N HIS A 99 11.52 -4.62 9.74
CA HIS A 99 12.84 -5.09 10.19
C HIS A 99 13.73 -5.53 9.02
N ASP A 100 13.32 -5.27 7.79
CA ASP A 100 14.11 -5.58 6.59
C ASP A 100 15.16 -4.48 6.32
N TYR A 101 16.34 -4.66 6.86
CA TYR A 101 17.45 -3.71 6.68
C TYR A 101 17.90 -3.56 5.22
N ALA A 102 17.75 -4.60 4.40
CA ALA A 102 18.11 -4.51 2.99
C ALA A 102 17.22 -3.53 2.25
N LEU A 103 15.93 -3.54 2.55
CA LEU A 103 14.99 -2.57 1.99
C LEU A 103 15.26 -1.14 2.50
N ILE A 104 15.54 -0.98 3.79
CA ILE A 104 15.88 0.33 4.36
C ILE A 104 17.09 0.94 3.66
N LEU A 105 18.12 0.15 3.38
CA LEU A 105 19.32 0.60 2.68
C LEU A 105 19.06 0.91 1.19
N LYS A 106 18.19 0.13 0.56
CA LYS A 106 17.85 0.30 -0.86
C LYS A 106 16.92 1.47 -1.11
N PHE A 107 16.05 1.77 -0.17
CA PHE A 107 15.08 2.87 -0.21
C PHE A 107 15.36 3.82 0.98
N PRO A 108 16.39 4.67 0.90
CA PRO A 108 16.80 5.50 2.03
C PRO A 108 15.79 6.62 2.29
N HIS A 109 15.19 6.58 3.47
CA HIS A 109 14.27 7.59 3.99
C HIS A 109 14.57 7.89 5.45
N LYS A 110 13.94 8.93 5.97
CA LYS A 110 14.00 9.23 7.40
C LYS A 110 13.58 7.98 8.19
N THR A 111 14.49 7.51 9.03
CA THR A 111 14.30 6.27 9.78
C THR A 111 14.31 6.53 11.29
N ILE A 112 13.38 5.92 11.98
CA ILE A 112 13.24 5.96 13.43
C ILE A 112 13.49 4.55 13.96
N LYS A 113 14.42 4.41 14.89
CA LYS A 113 14.69 3.13 15.57
C LYS A 113 14.04 3.12 16.95
N CYS A 114 13.34 2.04 17.25
CA CYS A 114 12.76 1.77 18.56
C CYS A 114 13.60 0.69 19.25
N GLU A 115 14.26 1.01 20.34
CA GLU A 115 15.11 0.09 21.08
C GLU A 115 15.22 0.49 22.56
N GLY A 116 15.15 -0.47 23.48
CA GLY A 116 15.30 -0.24 24.92
C GLY A 116 14.30 0.79 25.48
N ASN A 117 13.06 0.74 25.08
CA ASN A 117 12.00 1.70 25.45
C ASN A 117 12.30 3.16 25.06
N LYS A 118 13.15 3.35 24.08
CA LYS A 118 13.53 4.66 23.52
C LYS A 118 13.30 4.68 22.03
N VAL A 119 13.11 5.88 21.52
CA VAL A 119 12.90 6.15 20.10
C VAL A 119 13.95 7.19 19.68
N PHE A 120 14.70 6.89 18.62
CA PHE A 120 15.68 7.82 18.07
C PHE A 120 15.67 7.83 16.55
N GLU A 121 15.98 8.98 16.01
CA GLU A 121 16.21 9.13 14.58
C GLU A 121 17.56 8.52 14.21
N VAL A 122 17.56 7.72 13.15
CA VAL A 122 18.77 7.12 12.58
C VAL A 122 19.00 7.74 11.22
N VAL A 123 20.21 8.17 10.98
CA VAL A 123 20.55 8.79 9.69
C VAL A 123 20.87 7.70 8.66
#